data_ffa9df2a0556d5a358b8171cabc21323
#
_entry.id   ffa9df2a0556d5a358b8171cabc21323
#
_cell.length_a   1.000
_cell.length_b   1.000
_cell.length_c   1.000
_cell.angle_alpha   90.00
_cell.angle_beta   90.00
_cell.angle_gamma   90.00
#
_symmetry.space_group_name_H-M   'P 1'
#
loop_
_entity.id
_entity.type
_entity.pdbx_description
1 polymer ?
#
loop_
_entity_poly.entity_id
_entity_poly.type
_entity_poly.pdbx_seq_one_letter_code
_entity_poly.pdbx_strand_id
1 'polypeptide(L)'
;MRDAIERLSRDQVLDQAQGFAVISEAVWLVTIIDATLVRYHRHAYKSAMKSQAPARRRPIEGTFAGLRFVRNQMGYHLDPADFIQPEQSHPGADHGGVTAWMWRPVPEPDLGSLPPRGQAWEMTRYRAYQAQLAGHTIGETFGEAAAFLKLAAPHPVAA
;
A
#
# COMPACT_ATOMS: atom_id res chain seq x y z
N MET A 1 7.41 -1.53 11.19
CA MET A 1 6.54 -2.21 10.19
C MET A 1 5.68 -3.30 10.83
N ARG A 2 6.25 -4.29 11.52
CA ARG A 2 5.47 -5.33 12.21
C ARG A 2 4.42 -4.74 13.14
N ASP A 3 4.79 -3.78 14.00
CA ASP A 3 3.89 -3.15 14.96
C ASP A 3 2.76 -2.33 14.29
N ALA A 4 3.01 -1.69 13.16
CA ALA A 4 1.97 -0.97 12.42
C ALA A 4 0.97 -1.95 11.76
N ILE A 5 1.48 -3.04 11.16
CA ILE A 5 0.66 -4.08 10.58
C ILE A 5 -0.09 -4.85 11.67
N GLU A 6 0.55 -5.14 12.81
CA GLU A 6 -0.10 -5.78 13.96
C GLU A 6 -1.17 -4.89 14.58
N ARG A 7 -0.99 -3.56 14.61
CA ARG A 7 -2.04 -2.62 15.05
C ARG A 7 -3.24 -2.60 14.10
N LEU A 8 -3.01 -2.73 12.79
CA LEU A 8 -4.09 -2.86 11.80
C LEU A 8 -4.80 -4.22 11.84
N SER A 9 -4.09 -5.27 12.30
CA SER A 9 -4.62 -6.64 12.38
C SER A 9 -5.26 -6.96 13.73
N ARG A 10 -5.04 -6.14 14.77
CA ARG A 10 -5.73 -6.29 16.05
C ARG A 10 -7.12 -5.73 15.89
N ASP A 11 -8.14 -6.50 16.31
CA ASP A 11 -9.56 -6.12 16.39
C ASP A 11 -9.83 -4.92 17.35
N GLN A 12 -8.90 -4.00 17.46
CA GLN A 12 -9.13 -2.74 18.14
C GLN A 12 -9.95 -1.87 17.21
N VAL A 13 -11.14 -1.52 17.67
CA VAL A 13 -11.96 -0.45 17.09
C VAL A 13 -11.13 0.85 17.15
N LEU A 14 -10.26 1.04 16.16
CA LEU A 14 -9.57 2.30 15.99
C LEU A 14 -10.64 3.33 15.58
N ASP A 15 -10.64 4.48 16.24
CA ASP A 15 -11.41 5.59 15.70
C ASP A 15 -10.84 5.96 14.30
N GLN A 16 -11.63 6.68 13.54
CA GLN A 16 -11.28 7.00 12.15
C GLN A 16 -9.93 7.73 12.05
N ALA A 17 -9.64 8.64 12.97
CA ALA A 17 -8.40 9.41 12.99
C ALA A 17 -7.18 8.53 13.29
N GLN A 18 -7.33 7.60 14.24
CA GLN A 18 -6.28 6.63 14.57
C GLN A 18 -6.02 5.68 13.39
N GLY A 19 -7.09 5.20 12.73
CA GLY A 19 -6.99 4.39 11.52
C GLY A 19 -6.20 5.11 10.42
N PHE A 20 -6.52 6.36 10.15
CA PHE A 20 -5.81 7.17 9.15
C PHE A 20 -4.34 7.36 9.49
N ALA A 21 -4.01 7.66 10.75
CA ALA A 21 -2.62 7.84 11.17
C ALA A 21 -1.81 6.56 10.97
N VAL A 22 -2.32 5.41 11.40
CA VAL A 22 -1.65 4.11 11.28
C VAL A 22 -1.47 3.71 9.82
N ILE A 23 -2.49 3.91 8.98
CA ILE A 23 -2.43 3.58 7.55
C ILE A 23 -1.42 4.49 6.83
N SER A 24 -1.43 5.79 7.11
CA SER A 24 -0.45 6.74 6.55
C SER A 24 0.98 6.36 6.93
N GLU A 25 1.23 6.03 8.20
CA GLU A 25 2.53 5.52 8.65
C GLU A 25 2.95 4.26 7.89
N ALA A 26 2.03 3.30 7.73
CA ALA A 26 2.31 2.06 7.00
C ALA A 26 2.63 2.31 5.53
N VAL A 27 1.91 3.21 4.83
CA VAL A 27 2.20 3.60 3.45
C VAL A 27 3.60 4.17 3.32
N TRP A 28 3.99 5.10 4.21
CA TRP A 28 5.32 5.70 4.22
C TRP A 28 6.40 4.65 4.45
N LEU A 29 6.27 3.82 5.48
CA LEU A 29 7.25 2.79 5.82
C LEU A 29 7.45 1.79 4.68
N VAL A 30 6.37 1.23 4.13
CA VAL A 30 6.44 0.26 3.03
C VAL A 30 7.11 0.86 1.81
N THR A 31 6.74 2.08 1.43
CA THR A 31 7.31 2.73 0.22
C THR A 31 8.76 3.15 0.40
N ILE A 32 9.20 3.53 1.61
CA ILE A 32 10.60 3.83 1.91
C ILE A 32 11.44 2.55 1.89
N ILE A 33 10.97 1.47 2.52
CA ILE A 33 11.68 0.19 2.52
C ILE A 33 11.83 -0.34 1.10
N ASP A 34 10.75 -0.33 0.31
CA ASP A 34 10.78 -0.72 -1.09
C ASP A 34 11.80 0.10 -1.91
N ALA A 35 11.78 1.43 -1.79
CA ALA A 35 12.73 2.30 -2.47
C ALA A 35 14.19 2.02 -2.02
N THR A 36 14.40 1.75 -0.75
CA THR A 36 15.71 1.42 -0.17
C THR A 36 16.23 0.09 -0.74
N LEU A 37 15.40 -0.95 -0.77
CA LEU A 37 15.75 -2.25 -1.32
C LEU A 37 16.08 -2.15 -2.82
N VAL A 38 15.26 -1.43 -3.58
CA VAL A 38 15.51 -1.20 -5.01
C VAL A 38 16.84 -0.46 -5.25
N ARG A 39 17.17 0.52 -4.40
CA ARG A 39 18.37 1.34 -4.55
C ARG A 39 19.64 0.62 -4.10
N TYR A 40 19.63 0.01 -2.92
CA TYR A 40 20.84 -0.51 -2.28
C TYR A 40 20.97 -2.03 -2.34
N HIS A 41 19.87 -2.75 -2.55
CA HIS A 41 19.83 -4.21 -2.60
C HIS A 41 19.18 -4.73 -3.89
N ARG A 42 19.42 -4.01 -4.99
CA ARG A 42 18.78 -4.26 -6.29
C ARG A 42 18.90 -5.71 -6.76
N HIS A 43 19.98 -6.38 -6.46
CA HIS A 43 20.18 -7.77 -6.90
C HIS A 43 19.27 -8.73 -6.15
N ALA A 44 19.21 -8.61 -4.81
CA ALA A 44 18.32 -9.40 -3.98
C ALA A 44 16.84 -9.12 -4.33
N TYR A 45 16.48 -7.86 -4.52
CA TYR A 45 15.13 -7.46 -4.93
C TYR A 45 14.71 -8.10 -6.26
N LYS A 46 15.57 -8.04 -7.28
CA LYS A 46 15.30 -8.68 -8.57
C LYS A 46 15.23 -10.20 -8.48
N SER A 47 16.07 -10.81 -7.65
CA SER A 47 16.03 -12.27 -7.41
C SER A 47 14.73 -12.67 -6.74
N ALA A 48 14.30 -11.94 -5.70
CA ALA A 48 13.03 -12.15 -5.03
C ALA A 48 11.84 -11.99 -5.99
N MET A 49 11.87 -10.99 -6.88
CA MET A 49 10.84 -10.80 -7.89
C MET A 49 10.82 -11.97 -8.89
N LYS A 50 11.98 -12.44 -9.34
CA LYS A 50 12.09 -13.58 -10.26
C LYS A 50 11.62 -14.90 -9.64
N SER A 51 11.77 -15.08 -8.34
CA SER A 51 11.30 -16.29 -7.63
C SER A 51 9.77 -16.35 -7.50
N GLN A 52 9.07 -15.22 -7.67
CA GLN A 52 7.60 -15.21 -7.72
C GLN A 52 7.08 -15.89 -8.99
N ALA A 53 5.94 -16.56 -8.87
CA ALA A 53 5.22 -17.07 -10.03
C ALA A 53 4.94 -15.92 -11.03
N PRO A 54 5.05 -16.12 -12.35
CA PRO A 54 4.87 -15.07 -13.36
C PRO A 54 3.57 -14.28 -13.19
N ALA A 55 2.47 -14.96 -12.84
CA ALA A 55 1.17 -14.34 -12.61
C ALA A 55 1.14 -13.38 -11.39
N ARG A 56 2.05 -13.54 -10.42
CA ARG A 56 2.12 -12.70 -9.22
C ARG A 56 3.03 -11.47 -9.36
N ARG A 57 3.95 -11.47 -10.33
CA ARG A 57 4.93 -10.38 -10.47
C ARG A 57 4.28 -9.04 -10.76
N ARG A 58 3.37 -8.99 -11.75
CA ARG A 58 2.65 -7.76 -12.11
C ARG A 58 1.77 -7.23 -10.98
N PRO A 59 0.95 -8.06 -10.28
CA PRO A 59 0.24 -7.61 -9.08
C PRO A 59 1.16 -7.01 -8.02
N ILE A 60 2.27 -7.66 -7.66
CA ILE A 60 3.22 -7.14 -6.67
C ILE A 60 3.80 -5.77 -7.10
N GLU A 61 4.27 -5.65 -8.34
CA GLU A 61 4.76 -4.37 -8.89
C GLU A 61 3.68 -3.30 -8.88
N GLY A 62 2.45 -3.67 -9.22
CA GLY A 62 1.29 -2.79 -9.20
C GLY A 62 0.93 -2.34 -7.78
N THR A 63 0.97 -3.22 -6.80
CA THR A 63 0.73 -2.87 -5.38
C THR A 63 1.72 -1.80 -4.91
N PHE A 64 3.02 -1.96 -5.16
CA PHE A 64 4.00 -0.93 -4.80
C PHE A 64 3.83 0.36 -5.58
N ALA A 65 3.47 0.29 -6.87
CA ALA A 65 3.17 1.47 -7.66
C ALA A 65 1.94 2.22 -7.13
N GLY A 66 0.88 1.51 -6.78
CA GLY A 66 -0.32 2.07 -6.15
C GLY A 66 -0.04 2.69 -4.78
N LEU A 67 0.73 2.03 -3.91
CA LEU A 67 1.13 2.59 -2.62
C LEU A 67 1.99 3.87 -2.78
N ARG A 68 2.84 3.95 -3.80
CA ARG A 68 3.58 5.19 -4.12
C ARG A 68 2.65 6.30 -4.61
N PHE A 69 1.59 5.97 -5.35
CA PHE A 69 0.54 6.92 -5.69
C PHE A 69 -0.10 7.49 -4.42
N VAL A 70 -0.60 6.63 -3.54
CA VAL A 70 -1.21 7.04 -2.27
C VAL A 70 -0.27 7.96 -1.46
N ARG A 71 1.00 7.55 -1.27
CA ARG A 71 1.99 8.37 -0.57
C ARG A 71 2.15 9.77 -1.16
N ASN A 72 2.23 9.85 -2.50
CA ASN A 72 2.43 11.13 -3.16
C ASN A 72 1.20 12.04 -3.00
N GLN A 73 0.01 11.48 -3.14
CA GLN A 73 -1.23 12.24 -3.00
C GLN A 73 -1.48 12.69 -1.55
N MET A 74 -1.27 11.83 -0.56
CA MET A 74 -1.36 12.19 0.87
C MET A 74 -0.39 13.32 1.26
N GLY A 75 0.74 13.44 0.57
CA GLY A 75 1.71 14.51 0.83
C GLY A 75 1.34 15.87 0.23
N TYR A 76 0.44 15.92 -0.75
CA TYR A 76 0.26 17.13 -1.57
C TYR A 76 -1.18 17.56 -1.81
N HIS A 77 -2.16 16.68 -1.90
CA HIS A 77 -3.46 17.05 -2.48
C HIS A 77 -4.70 16.44 -1.86
N LEU A 78 -4.62 15.33 -1.12
CA LEU A 78 -5.79 14.62 -0.65
C LEU A 78 -5.69 14.28 0.84
N ASP A 79 -6.82 14.41 1.53
CA ASP A 79 -6.98 13.90 2.89
C ASP A 79 -6.87 12.37 2.87
N PRO A 80 -6.19 11.73 3.84
CA PRO A 80 -6.25 10.28 4.01
C PRO A 80 -7.67 9.70 3.96
N ALA A 81 -8.67 10.44 4.42
CA ALA A 81 -10.09 10.08 4.34
C ALA A 81 -10.60 9.86 2.90
N ASP A 82 -9.97 10.47 1.90
CA ASP A 82 -10.35 10.29 0.50
C ASP A 82 -9.96 8.91 -0.03
N PHE A 83 -8.95 8.27 0.57
CA PHE A 83 -8.40 6.98 0.13
C PHE A 83 -8.95 5.76 0.86
N ILE A 84 -9.51 5.94 2.05
CA ILE A 84 -9.87 4.82 2.91
C ILE A 84 -11.28 4.97 3.45
N GLN A 85 -11.92 3.83 3.62
CA GLN A 85 -13.24 3.74 4.23
C GLN A 85 -13.33 2.47 5.08
N PRO A 86 -14.12 2.48 6.15
CA PRO A 86 -14.45 1.25 6.85
C PRO A 86 -15.25 0.34 5.91
N GLU A 87 -14.97 -0.94 5.95
CA GLU A 87 -15.82 -1.93 5.33
C GLU A 87 -17.20 -1.87 5.99
N GLN A 88 -18.23 -1.67 5.19
CA GLN A 88 -19.61 -1.71 5.71
C GLN A 88 -19.97 -3.17 5.99
N SER A 89 -20.03 -3.52 7.26
CA SER A 89 -20.59 -4.80 7.67
C SER A 89 -22.02 -4.90 7.14
N HIS A 90 -22.39 -6.05 6.58
CA HIS A 90 -23.74 -6.31 6.12
C HIS A 90 -24.73 -6.06 7.29
N PRO A 91 -25.89 -5.42 7.03
CA PRO A 91 -26.92 -5.22 8.06
C PRO A 91 -27.38 -6.60 8.53
N GLY A 92 -26.99 -6.97 9.76
CA GLY A 92 -27.28 -8.28 10.36
C GLY A 92 -26.17 -8.84 11.24
N ALA A 93 -24.97 -8.25 11.22
CA ALA A 93 -23.92 -8.60 12.17
C ALA A 93 -24.15 -7.81 13.47
N ASP A 94 -24.55 -8.50 14.52
CA ASP A 94 -24.91 -7.94 15.85
C ASP A 94 -23.77 -7.30 16.63
N HIS A 95 -22.61 -7.11 16.02
CA HIS A 95 -21.46 -6.47 16.64
C HIS A 95 -20.99 -5.31 15.77
N GLY A 96 -21.35 -4.08 16.17
CA GLY A 96 -21.04 -2.82 15.47
C GLY A 96 -19.56 -2.41 15.46
N GLY A 97 -18.65 -3.34 15.14
CA GLY A 97 -17.23 -3.08 14.96
C GLY A 97 -16.87 -2.91 13.48
N VAL A 98 -15.95 -1.99 13.19
CA VAL A 98 -15.32 -1.92 11.87
C VAL A 98 -14.50 -3.19 11.68
N THR A 99 -14.94 -4.06 10.78
CA THR A 99 -14.31 -5.38 10.56
C THR A 99 -13.06 -5.29 9.68
N ALA A 100 -13.00 -4.31 8.78
CA ALA A 100 -11.83 -4.06 7.95
C ALA A 100 -11.83 -2.62 7.41
N TRP A 101 -10.65 -2.17 6.99
CA TRP A 101 -10.47 -0.94 6.23
C TRP A 101 -10.23 -1.27 4.76
N MET A 102 -10.85 -0.50 3.86
CA MET A 102 -10.74 -0.71 2.41
C MET A 102 -10.20 0.53 1.71
N TRP A 103 -9.47 0.30 0.62
CA TRP A 103 -9.07 1.36 -0.30
C TRP A 103 -10.28 1.82 -1.12
N ARG A 104 -10.53 3.11 -1.15
CA ARG A 104 -11.59 3.71 -1.98
C ARG A 104 -11.11 3.93 -3.40
N PRO A 105 -11.95 3.74 -4.43
CA PRO A 105 -11.69 4.32 -5.74
C PRO A 105 -11.59 5.85 -5.61
N VAL A 106 -10.55 6.43 -6.20
CA VAL A 106 -10.37 7.89 -6.24
C VAL A 106 -10.49 8.39 -7.66
N PRO A 107 -10.93 9.65 -7.89
CA PRO A 107 -11.00 10.23 -9.22
C PRO A 107 -9.60 10.35 -9.84
N GLU A 108 -9.57 10.53 -11.15
CA GLU A 108 -8.31 10.78 -11.87
C GLU A 108 -7.69 12.10 -11.37
N PRO A 109 -6.40 12.08 -10.99
CA PRO A 109 -5.76 13.27 -10.45
C PRO A 109 -5.52 14.32 -11.53
N ASP A 110 -5.66 15.59 -11.16
CA ASP A 110 -5.17 16.70 -11.98
C ASP A 110 -3.64 16.75 -11.91
N LEU A 111 -2.99 16.42 -13.02
CA LEU A 111 -1.53 16.39 -13.14
C LEU A 111 -0.97 17.59 -13.90
N GLY A 112 -1.79 18.60 -14.21
CA GLY A 112 -1.41 19.75 -15.03
C GLY A 112 -0.21 20.55 -14.51
N SER A 113 0.05 20.50 -13.21
CA SER A 113 1.21 21.15 -12.58
C SER A 113 2.54 20.39 -12.76
N LEU A 114 2.49 19.14 -13.20
CA LEU A 114 3.69 18.30 -13.38
C LEU A 114 4.23 18.41 -14.81
N PRO A 115 5.56 18.28 -15.00
CA PRO A 115 6.14 18.14 -16.33
C PRO A 115 5.65 16.85 -17.00
N PRO A 116 5.65 16.76 -18.35
CA PRO A 116 5.05 15.62 -19.09
C PRO A 116 5.51 14.24 -18.62
N ARG A 117 6.81 14.09 -18.31
CA ARG A 117 7.34 12.83 -17.78
C ARG A 117 6.79 12.50 -16.39
N GLY A 118 6.60 13.50 -15.55
CA GLY A 118 5.98 13.36 -14.23
C GLY A 118 4.52 12.93 -14.33
N GLN A 119 3.77 13.54 -15.24
CA GLN A 119 2.38 13.17 -15.53
C GLN A 119 2.26 11.71 -15.94
N ALA A 120 3.10 11.26 -16.90
CA ALA A 120 3.08 9.87 -17.37
C ALA A 120 3.39 8.85 -16.25
N TRP A 121 4.32 9.18 -15.36
CA TRP A 121 4.66 8.32 -14.23
C TRP A 121 3.55 8.27 -13.18
N GLU A 122 2.98 9.42 -12.84
CA GLU A 122 1.92 9.49 -11.84
C GLU A 122 0.64 8.85 -12.35
N MET A 123 0.32 9.02 -13.63
CA MET A 123 -0.78 8.30 -14.27
C MET A 123 -0.61 6.78 -14.26
N THR A 124 0.62 6.30 -14.46
CA THR A 124 0.93 4.86 -14.36
C THR A 124 0.67 4.34 -12.94
N ARG A 125 1.05 5.10 -11.92
CA ARG A 125 0.81 4.77 -10.51
C ARG A 125 -0.67 4.83 -10.13
N TYR A 126 -1.39 5.84 -10.63
CA TYR A 126 -2.84 5.94 -10.48
C TYR A 126 -3.57 4.72 -11.04
N ARG A 127 -3.22 4.31 -12.27
CA ARG A 127 -3.80 3.10 -12.88
C ARG A 127 -3.48 1.84 -12.09
N ALA A 128 -2.29 1.76 -11.55
CA ALA A 128 -1.89 0.65 -10.66
C ALA A 128 -2.67 0.67 -9.34
N TYR A 129 -2.91 1.84 -8.75
CA TYR A 129 -3.78 2.01 -7.59
C TYR A 129 -5.19 1.49 -7.87
N GLN A 130 -5.81 1.94 -8.96
CA GLN A 130 -7.16 1.51 -9.33
C GLN A 130 -7.25 0.01 -9.60
N ALA A 131 -6.20 -0.60 -10.15
CA ALA A 131 -6.20 -2.01 -10.52
C ALA A 131 -5.84 -2.96 -9.36
N GLN A 132 -5.07 -2.51 -8.37
CA GLN A 132 -4.49 -3.39 -7.34
C GLN A 132 -4.89 -3.03 -5.90
N LEU A 133 -5.31 -1.79 -5.65
CA LEU A 133 -5.67 -1.34 -4.31
C LEU A 133 -7.16 -1.04 -4.19
N ALA A 134 -7.71 -0.23 -5.07
CA ALA A 134 -9.11 0.22 -4.99
C ALA A 134 -10.08 -0.97 -4.88
N GLY A 135 -10.92 -0.96 -3.85
CA GLY A 135 -11.85 -2.04 -3.55
C GLY A 135 -11.25 -3.24 -2.80
N HIS A 136 -9.95 -3.25 -2.52
CA HIS A 136 -9.30 -4.29 -1.72
C HIS A 136 -9.14 -3.87 -0.26
N THR A 137 -8.98 -4.84 0.63
CA THR A 137 -8.73 -4.54 2.04
C THR A 137 -7.30 -4.01 2.23
N ILE A 138 -7.17 -3.09 3.16
CA ILE A 138 -5.87 -2.49 3.50
C ILE A 138 -4.95 -3.54 4.13
N GLY A 139 -5.52 -4.42 4.96
CA GLY A 139 -4.78 -5.50 5.61
C GLY A 139 -4.15 -6.47 4.61
N GLU A 140 -4.90 -6.90 3.58
CA GLU A 140 -4.37 -7.77 2.51
C GLU A 140 -3.25 -7.07 1.73
N THR A 141 -3.46 -5.80 1.34
CA THR A 141 -2.45 -5.01 0.61
C THR A 141 -1.13 -4.95 1.37
N PHE A 142 -1.16 -4.61 2.67
CA PHE A 142 0.05 -4.52 3.47
C PHE A 142 0.63 -5.90 3.80
N GLY A 143 -0.21 -6.92 3.98
CA GLY A 143 0.22 -8.30 4.17
C GLY A 143 1.04 -8.80 2.97
N GLU A 144 0.55 -8.61 1.76
CA GLU A 144 1.26 -8.97 0.54
C GLU A 144 2.56 -8.19 0.34
N ALA A 145 2.50 -6.85 0.54
CA ALA A 145 3.69 -6.02 0.44
C ALA A 145 4.78 -6.43 1.45
N ALA A 146 4.39 -6.66 2.72
CA ALA A 146 5.31 -7.08 3.77
C ALA A 146 5.93 -8.45 3.49
N ALA A 147 5.14 -9.41 3.00
CA ALA A 147 5.64 -10.73 2.63
C ALA A 147 6.70 -10.63 1.53
N PHE A 148 6.46 -9.83 0.50
CA PHE A 148 7.44 -9.61 -0.57
C PHE A 148 8.69 -8.88 -0.07
N LEU A 149 8.55 -7.81 0.71
CA LEU A 149 9.69 -7.07 1.24
C LEU A 149 10.57 -7.93 2.15
N LYS A 150 9.97 -8.80 2.95
CA LYS A 150 10.69 -9.78 3.78
C LYS A 150 11.52 -10.75 2.92
N LEU A 151 10.97 -11.22 1.81
CA LEU A 151 11.68 -12.08 0.86
C LEU A 151 12.83 -11.34 0.15
N ALA A 152 12.62 -10.06 -0.18
CA ALA A 152 13.60 -9.21 -0.86
C ALA A 152 14.68 -8.64 0.06
N ALA A 153 14.49 -8.71 1.38
CA ALA A 153 15.48 -8.27 2.35
C ALA A 153 16.74 -9.15 2.26
N PRO A 154 17.94 -8.56 2.35
CA PRO A 154 19.16 -9.34 2.42
C PRO A 154 19.14 -10.17 3.71
N HIS A 155 19.36 -11.48 3.60
CA HIS A 155 19.56 -12.32 4.76
C HIS A 155 20.87 -11.89 5.45
N PRO A 156 20.90 -11.74 6.78
CA PRO A 156 22.17 -11.56 7.47
C PRO A 156 23.06 -12.77 7.12
N VAL A 157 24.22 -12.47 6.56
CA VAL A 157 25.24 -13.51 6.39
C VAL A 157 25.58 -13.99 7.79
N ALA A 158 25.32 -15.25 8.09
CA ALA A 158 25.75 -15.84 9.34
C ALA A 158 27.29 -15.68 9.42
N ALA A 159 27.73 -14.84 10.38
CA ALA A 159 29.14 -14.62 10.67
C ALA A 159 29.73 -15.85 11.33
#